data_1c324580d9b80611fea602a896b8a0b0
#
_entry.id   1c324580d9b80611fea602a896b8a0b0
#
_cell.length_a   1.000
_cell.length_b   1.000
_cell.length_c   1.000
_cell.angle_alpha   90.00
_cell.angle_beta   90.00
_cell.angle_gamma   90.00
#
_symmetry.space_group_name_H-M   'P 1'
#
loop_
_entity.id
_entity.type
_entity.pdbx_description
1 polymer ?
#
loop_
_entity_poly.entity_id
_entity_poly.type
_entity_poly.pdbx_seq_one_letter_code
_entity_poly.pdbx_strand_id
1 'polypeptide(L)'
;SSVDSIKKAEDRQLFRELLTDIGEPTPPSFVVNTYEEAAEAKSTIGLPLVIRPAYTLGGTGGGIAEDDDTFNEIVKSGLSASPIHQVLVEKSIVGWKELEYEVMRDSSDNCITICNMENLDPMGIHTGESIVVAPSQTLTNYEYHNLRSISIKIIKSLGIIGECNVQFALDPKSSNYRVIEVNARLSRSSALASKATGYPIAYI
;
A
#
# COMPACT_ATOMS: atom_id res chain seq x y z
N SER A 1 -14.17 -13.37 -7.37
CA SER A 1 -14.18 -13.01 -5.93
C SER A 1 -15.59 -12.70 -5.43
N SER A 2 -15.85 -12.89 -4.15
CA SER A 2 -17.09 -12.46 -3.50
C SER A 2 -17.10 -10.94 -3.30
N VAL A 3 -18.31 -10.35 -3.16
CA VAL A 3 -18.46 -8.92 -2.83
C VAL A 3 -17.80 -8.60 -1.46
N ASP A 4 -17.88 -9.52 -0.50
CA ASP A 4 -17.26 -9.37 0.82
C ASP A 4 -15.72 -9.32 0.72
N SER A 5 -15.12 -10.20 -0.09
CA SER A 5 -13.67 -10.19 -0.35
C SER A 5 -13.21 -8.87 -0.98
N ILE A 6 -13.96 -8.37 -1.96
CA ILE A 6 -13.66 -7.10 -2.63
C ILE A 6 -13.79 -5.94 -1.62
N LYS A 7 -14.86 -5.93 -0.82
CA LYS A 7 -15.06 -4.91 0.21
C LYS A 7 -13.92 -4.88 1.23
N LYS A 8 -13.49 -6.05 1.72
CA LYS A 8 -12.36 -6.15 2.66
C LYS A 8 -11.04 -5.68 2.07
N ALA A 9 -10.83 -5.87 0.77
CA ALA A 9 -9.62 -5.43 0.09
C ALA A 9 -9.60 -3.91 -0.19
N GLU A 10 -10.76 -3.32 -0.54
CA GLU A 10 -10.86 -1.92 -0.96
C GLU A 10 -11.13 -0.95 0.22
N ASP A 11 -11.75 -1.43 1.30
CA ASP A 11 -11.98 -0.63 2.51
C ASP A 11 -10.71 -0.61 3.37
N ARG A 12 -10.13 0.56 3.54
CA ARG A 12 -8.85 0.75 4.26
C ARG A 12 -8.87 0.25 5.69
N GLN A 13 -10.00 0.41 6.39
CA GLN A 13 -10.12 -0.03 7.77
C GLN A 13 -10.20 -1.56 7.85
N LEU A 14 -11.09 -2.17 7.07
CA LEU A 14 -11.26 -3.62 7.03
C LEU A 14 -9.97 -4.33 6.56
N PHE A 15 -9.27 -3.74 5.59
CA PHE A 15 -7.99 -4.26 5.13
C PHE A 15 -6.93 -4.20 6.22
N ARG A 16 -6.83 -3.08 6.96
CA ARG A 16 -5.90 -2.95 8.09
C ARG A 16 -6.20 -3.93 9.21
N GLU A 17 -7.48 -4.10 9.57
CA GLU A 17 -7.91 -5.07 10.58
C GLU A 17 -7.48 -6.49 10.17
N LEU A 18 -7.76 -6.88 8.93
CA LEU A 18 -7.34 -8.18 8.40
C LEU A 18 -5.81 -8.34 8.44
N LEU A 19 -5.03 -7.34 8.03
CA LEU A 19 -3.57 -7.40 8.07
C LEU A 19 -3.06 -7.54 9.52
N THR A 20 -3.68 -6.85 10.47
CA THR A 20 -3.36 -6.98 11.89
C THR A 20 -3.63 -8.39 12.40
N ASP A 21 -4.78 -8.97 12.05
CA ASP A 21 -5.18 -10.32 12.46
C ASP A 21 -4.23 -11.40 11.93
N ILE A 22 -3.69 -11.21 10.73
CA ILE A 22 -2.71 -12.13 10.14
C ILE A 22 -1.25 -11.75 10.47
N GLY A 23 -1.02 -10.69 11.24
CA GLY A 23 0.32 -10.27 11.69
C GLY A 23 1.18 -9.60 10.62
N GLU A 24 0.56 -8.97 9.61
CA GLU A 24 1.28 -8.28 8.54
C GLU A 24 1.33 -6.76 8.80
N PRO A 25 2.51 -6.12 8.70
CA PRO A 25 2.67 -4.72 9.06
C PRO A 25 2.15 -3.78 7.98
N THR A 26 1.41 -2.75 8.40
CA THR A 26 1.06 -1.57 7.60
C THR A 26 1.85 -0.35 8.08
N PRO A 27 1.91 0.76 7.33
CA PRO A 27 2.44 2.00 7.86
C PRO A 27 1.69 2.41 9.13
N PRO A 28 2.40 2.70 10.25
CA PRO A 28 1.76 3.21 11.46
C PRO A 28 0.97 4.48 11.16
N SER A 29 -0.28 4.52 11.59
CA SER A 29 -1.14 5.68 11.31
C SER A 29 -2.29 5.81 12.31
N PHE A 30 -2.77 7.06 12.47
CA PHE A 30 -3.91 7.42 13.28
C PHE A 30 -4.86 8.31 12.50
N VAL A 31 -6.16 8.06 12.66
CA VAL A 31 -7.21 8.97 12.22
C VAL A 31 -7.46 9.94 13.35
N VAL A 32 -7.38 11.24 13.09
CA VAL A 32 -7.48 12.30 14.09
C VAL A 32 -8.43 13.39 13.64
N ASN A 33 -9.11 14.04 14.59
CA ASN A 33 -10.10 15.08 14.33
C ASN A 33 -9.70 16.42 14.94
N THR A 34 -8.65 16.43 15.76
CA THR A 34 -8.12 17.64 16.40
C THR A 34 -6.61 17.74 16.21
N TYR A 35 -6.09 18.95 16.45
CA TYR A 35 -4.66 19.19 16.42
C TYR A 35 -3.94 18.45 17.56
N GLU A 36 -4.55 18.40 18.73
CA GLU A 36 -4.02 17.74 19.92
C GLU A 36 -3.83 16.24 19.67
N GLU A 37 -4.84 15.57 19.09
CA GLU A 37 -4.75 14.16 18.68
C GLU A 37 -3.64 13.95 17.63
N ALA A 38 -3.50 14.89 16.69
CA ALA A 38 -2.43 14.82 15.69
C ALA A 38 -1.03 14.95 16.33
N ALA A 39 -0.88 15.80 17.34
CA ALA A 39 0.37 15.95 18.07
C ALA A 39 0.74 14.69 18.88
N GLU A 40 -0.25 14.00 19.47
CA GLU A 40 -0.04 12.70 20.13
C GLU A 40 0.37 11.63 19.11
N ALA A 41 -0.31 11.57 17.96
CA ALA A 41 0.05 10.68 16.86
C ALA A 41 1.49 10.92 16.40
N LYS A 42 1.90 12.19 16.21
CA LYS A 42 3.28 12.57 15.88
C LYS A 42 4.27 12.06 16.92
N SER A 43 3.99 12.24 18.23
CA SER A 43 4.89 11.79 19.29
C SER A 43 5.07 10.28 19.30
N THR A 44 4.03 9.53 18.90
CA THR A 44 4.04 8.06 18.86
C THR A 44 4.76 7.53 17.60
N ILE A 45 4.49 8.12 16.44
CA ILE A 45 5.02 7.63 15.15
C ILE A 45 6.40 8.19 14.85
N GLY A 46 6.64 9.47 15.18
CA GLY A 46 7.85 10.22 14.81
C GLY A 46 7.85 10.67 13.33
N LEU A 47 8.51 11.81 13.09
CA LEU A 47 8.70 12.36 11.73
C LEU A 47 9.61 11.47 10.87
N PRO A 48 9.55 11.57 9.54
CA PRO A 48 8.57 12.31 8.76
C PRO A 48 7.20 11.64 8.70
N LEU A 49 6.14 12.44 8.48
CA LEU A 49 4.74 12.00 8.44
C LEU A 49 4.04 12.43 7.16
N VAL A 50 3.11 11.63 6.69
CA VAL A 50 2.15 11.99 5.63
C VAL A 50 0.83 12.36 6.29
N ILE A 51 0.30 13.53 5.95
CA ILE A 51 -1.00 14.00 6.41
C ILE A 51 -1.97 13.95 5.23
N ARG A 52 -3.09 13.25 5.39
CA ARG A 52 -4.11 13.09 4.34
C ARG A 52 -5.48 13.48 4.85
N PRO A 53 -6.03 14.62 4.42
CA PRO A 53 -7.39 15.00 4.79
C PRO A 53 -8.43 14.02 4.25
N ALA A 54 -9.45 13.73 5.05
CA ALA A 54 -10.56 12.89 4.62
C ALA A 54 -11.48 13.63 3.63
N TYR A 55 -11.99 12.92 2.63
CA TYR A 55 -12.95 13.42 1.64
C TYR A 55 -12.49 14.64 0.84
N THR A 56 -11.18 14.79 0.59
CA THR A 56 -10.64 15.82 -0.30
C THR A 56 -10.25 15.22 -1.65
N LEU A 57 -10.29 16.04 -2.70
CA LEU A 57 -9.89 15.67 -4.04
C LEU A 57 -8.47 16.18 -4.34
N GLY A 58 -7.69 15.40 -5.08
CA GLY A 58 -6.38 15.84 -5.58
C GLY A 58 -5.34 16.14 -4.50
N GLY A 59 -5.49 15.59 -3.30
CA GLY A 59 -4.53 15.80 -2.21
C GLY A 59 -4.61 17.18 -1.54
N THR A 60 -5.67 17.94 -1.78
CA THR A 60 -5.87 19.29 -1.22
C THR A 60 -5.76 19.29 0.30
N GLY A 61 -4.90 20.14 0.86
CA GLY A 61 -4.68 20.28 2.30
C GLY A 61 -3.81 19.19 2.93
N GLY A 62 -3.38 18.20 2.16
CA GLY A 62 -2.44 17.16 2.59
C GLY A 62 -1.00 17.49 2.23
N GLY A 63 -0.07 16.70 2.77
CA GLY A 63 1.36 16.86 2.48
C GLY A 63 2.24 15.95 3.32
N ILE A 64 3.54 16.14 3.16
CA ILE A 64 4.58 15.45 3.93
C ILE A 64 5.17 16.45 4.93
N ALA A 65 5.11 16.10 6.19
CA ALA A 65 5.71 16.86 7.29
C ALA A 65 7.08 16.25 7.63
N GLU A 66 8.14 17.01 7.37
CA GLU A 66 9.52 16.59 7.66
C GLU A 66 10.02 17.10 9.01
N ASP A 67 9.43 18.20 9.48
CA ASP A 67 9.74 18.88 10.75
C ASP A 67 8.47 19.36 11.46
N ASP A 68 8.64 19.97 12.62
CA ASP A 68 7.54 20.44 13.45
C ASP A 68 6.77 21.61 12.83
N ASP A 69 7.44 22.48 12.08
CA ASP A 69 6.82 23.66 11.48
C ASP A 69 5.91 23.22 10.33
N THR A 70 6.42 22.40 9.43
CA THR A 70 5.64 21.82 8.32
C THR A 70 4.50 20.94 8.82
N PHE A 71 4.71 20.18 9.91
CA PHE A 71 3.66 19.41 10.56
C PHE A 71 2.51 20.30 11.02
N ASN A 72 2.81 21.37 11.75
CA ASN A 72 1.82 22.30 12.28
C ASN A 72 0.98 22.97 11.18
N GLU A 73 1.63 23.38 10.10
CA GLU A 73 0.98 24.01 8.95
C GLU A 73 0.05 23.03 8.22
N ILE A 74 0.55 21.83 7.88
CA ILE A 74 -0.18 20.84 7.09
C ILE A 74 -1.36 20.26 7.89
N VAL A 75 -1.21 20.00 9.19
CA VAL A 75 -2.32 19.49 10.02
C VAL A 75 -3.46 20.52 10.10
N LYS A 76 -3.15 21.80 10.33
CA LYS A 76 -4.16 22.86 10.38
C LYS A 76 -4.88 23.02 9.04
N SER A 77 -4.11 23.04 7.94
CA SER A 77 -4.64 23.10 6.58
C SER A 77 -5.53 21.89 6.29
N GLY A 78 -5.06 20.69 6.64
CA GLY A 78 -5.78 19.42 6.40
C GLY A 78 -7.08 19.31 7.16
N LEU A 79 -7.11 19.65 8.45
CA LEU A 79 -8.33 19.69 9.26
C LEU A 79 -9.34 20.71 8.73
N SER A 80 -8.87 21.86 8.24
CA SER A 80 -9.73 22.87 7.63
C SER A 80 -10.27 22.44 6.26
N ALA A 81 -9.48 21.75 5.46
CA ALA A 81 -9.84 21.28 4.12
C ALA A 81 -10.83 20.11 4.14
N SER A 82 -10.78 19.28 5.19
CA SER A 82 -11.67 18.13 5.34
C SER A 82 -13.10 18.59 5.72
N PRO A 83 -14.13 18.19 4.96
CA PRO A 83 -15.52 18.52 5.28
C PRO A 83 -15.99 18.01 6.65
N ILE A 84 -15.34 16.98 7.18
CA ILE A 84 -15.63 16.36 8.48
C ILE A 84 -14.56 16.67 9.53
N HIS A 85 -13.63 17.59 9.24
CA HIS A 85 -12.50 17.95 10.11
C HIS A 85 -11.69 16.74 10.57
N GLN A 86 -11.35 15.86 9.64
CA GLN A 86 -10.62 14.62 9.90
C GLN A 86 -9.41 14.48 9.00
N VAL A 87 -8.27 14.09 9.57
CA VAL A 87 -7.05 13.76 8.81
C VAL A 87 -6.50 12.40 9.25
N LEU A 88 -5.86 11.71 8.31
CA LEU A 88 -5.01 10.57 8.58
C LEU A 88 -3.57 11.09 8.77
N VAL A 89 -2.97 10.77 9.91
CA VAL A 89 -1.54 10.98 10.20
C VAL A 89 -0.84 9.64 10.07
N GLU A 90 0.07 9.50 9.11
CA GLU A 90 0.69 8.23 8.75
C GLU A 90 2.21 8.36 8.69
N LYS A 91 2.95 7.31 9.08
CA LYS A 91 4.41 7.28 8.92
C LYS A 91 4.77 7.41 7.45
N SER A 92 5.60 8.39 7.12
CA SER A 92 6.14 8.52 5.76
C SER A 92 7.09 7.35 5.46
N ILE A 93 6.86 6.73 4.33
CA ILE A 93 7.70 5.69 3.73
C ILE A 93 8.27 6.17 2.39
N VAL A 94 8.31 7.47 2.18
CA VAL A 94 8.97 8.08 1.01
C VAL A 94 10.43 7.64 0.98
N GLY A 95 10.91 7.28 -0.20
CA GLY A 95 12.25 6.75 -0.40
C GLY A 95 12.39 5.22 -0.18
N TRP A 96 11.33 4.53 0.27
CA TRP A 96 11.32 3.07 0.29
C TRP A 96 11.12 2.54 -1.14
N LYS A 97 11.59 1.31 -1.39
CA LYS A 97 11.34 0.62 -2.66
C LYS A 97 9.87 0.27 -2.78
N GLU A 98 9.28 0.50 -3.94
CA GLU A 98 7.93 0.05 -4.25
C GLU A 98 7.99 -1.25 -5.04
N LEU A 99 7.26 -2.25 -4.55
CA LEU A 99 7.24 -3.60 -5.10
C LEU A 99 5.81 -4.08 -5.26
N GLU A 100 5.57 -4.81 -6.32
CA GLU A 100 4.25 -5.37 -6.62
C GLU A 100 4.37 -6.87 -6.92
N TYR A 101 3.38 -7.64 -6.47
CA TYR A 101 3.21 -9.05 -6.80
C TYR A 101 1.85 -9.26 -7.45
N GLU A 102 1.88 -9.75 -8.69
CA GLU A 102 0.68 -10.24 -9.35
C GLU A 102 0.43 -11.67 -8.91
N VAL A 103 -0.74 -11.91 -8.36
CA VAL A 103 -1.14 -13.17 -7.75
C VAL A 103 -2.42 -13.65 -8.38
N MET A 104 -2.51 -14.96 -8.61
CA MET A 104 -3.71 -15.61 -9.08
C MET A 104 -4.09 -16.76 -8.16
N ARG A 105 -5.38 -16.85 -7.80
CA ARG A 105 -5.91 -17.92 -6.97
C ARG A 105 -7.21 -18.44 -7.56
N ASP A 106 -7.33 -19.78 -7.62
CA ASP A 106 -8.54 -20.45 -8.08
C ASP A 106 -9.50 -20.79 -6.92
N SER A 107 -10.66 -21.33 -7.26
CA SER A 107 -11.67 -21.77 -6.29
C SER A 107 -11.27 -23.00 -5.50
N SER A 108 -10.23 -23.72 -5.92
CA SER A 108 -9.66 -24.91 -5.23
C SER A 108 -8.51 -24.56 -4.32
N ASP A 109 -8.29 -23.27 -4.04
CA ASP A 109 -7.20 -22.73 -3.21
C ASP A 109 -5.79 -22.90 -3.79
N ASN A 110 -5.65 -23.23 -5.07
CA ASN A 110 -4.35 -23.11 -5.72
C ASN A 110 -4.02 -21.65 -5.91
N CYS A 111 -2.86 -21.23 -5.39
CA CYS A 111 -2.45 -19.84 -5.41
C CYS A 111 -1.02 -19.71 -5.90
N ILE A 112 -0.81 -18.89 -6.91
CA ILE A 112 0.51 -18.64 -7.52
C ILE A 112 0.79 -17.15 -7.62
N THR A 113 2.05 -16.77 -7.54
CA THR A 113 2.51 -15.47 -8.00
C THR A 113 2.91 -15.59 -9.47
N ILE A 114 2.33 -14.75 -10.32
CA ILE A 114 2.57 -14.74 -11.76
C ILE A 114 3.91 -14.08 -12.06
N CYS A 115 4.11 -12.89 -11.49
CA CYS A 115 5.38 -12.20 -11.49
C CYS A 115 5.47 -11.22 -10.32
N ASN A 116 6.67 -10.75 -10.04
CA ASN A 116 6.88 -9.57 -9.22
C ASN A 116 7.46 -8.44 -10.07
N MET A 117 7.21 -7.22 -9.64
CA MET A 117 7.65 -6.00 -10.31
C MET A 117 8.25 -5.06 -9.29
N GLU A 118 9.15 -4.21 -9.74
CA GLU A 118 9.83 -3.19 -8.96
C GLU A 118 9.74 -1.86 -9.68
N ASN A 119 9.33 -0.81 -9.00
CA ASN A 119 9.41 0.55 -9.50
C ASN A 119 10.84 1.06 -9.32
N LEU A 120 11.42 1.66 -10.38
CA LEU A 120 12.73 2.31 -10.29
C LEU A 120 12.68 3.58 -9.44
N ASP A 121 11.56 4.27 -9.47
CA ASP A 121 11.30 5.42 -8.62
C ASP A 121 10.85 4.95 -7.22
N PRO A 122 11.30 5.64 -6.17
CA PRO A 122 10.91 5.29 -4.80
C PRO A 122 9.44 5.60 -4.53
N MET A 123 8.93 5.05 -3.41
CA MET A 123 7.58 5.35 -2.92
C MET A 123 7.31 6.86 -2.87
N GLY A 124 6.12 7.24 -3.33
CA GLY A 124 5.67 8.63 -3.44
C GLY A 124 5.49 9.10 -4.88
N ILE A 125 6.04 8.38 -5.87
CA ILE A 125 5.80 8.60 -7.29
C ILE A 125 4.76 7.59 -7.77
N HIS A 126 3.75 8.08 -8.49
CA HIS A 126 2.66 7.20 -8.93
C HIS A 126 3.17 6.12 -9.90
N THR A 127 2.82 4.85 -9.67
CA THR A 127 3.24 3.69 -10.49
C THR A 127 3.01 3.89 -11.99
N GLY A 128 1.96 4.61 -12.39
CA GLY A 128 1.68 4.93 -13.79
C GLY A 128 2.65 5.92 -14.44
N GLU A 129 3.51 6.57 -13.65
CA GLU A 129 4.50 7.57 -14.09
C GLU A 129 5.93 7.09 -13.86
N SER A 130 6.10 5.93 -13.21
CA SER A 130 7.39 5.30 -12.91
C SER A 130 7.76 4.27 -13.96
N ILE A 131 9.08 4.03 -14.09
CA ILE A 131 9.59 2.89 -14.85
C ILE A 131 9.47 1.64 -13.97
N VAL A 132 8.75 0.64 -14.48
CA VAL A 132 8.54 -0.64 -13.81
C VAL A 132 9.39 -1.72 -14.46
N VAL A 133 10.11 -2.48 -13.64
CA VAL A 133 10.95 -3.61 -14.08
C VAL A 133 10.35 -4.92 -13.58
N ALA A 134 10.23 -5.89 -14.47
CA ALA A 134 9.79 -7.25 -14.16
C ALA A 134 10.77 -8.28 -14.78
N PRO A 135 11.26 -9.25 -13.99
CA PRO A 135 11.13 -9.34 -12.53
C PRO A 135 11.96 -8.27 -11.80
N SER A 136 11.68 -8.07 -10.49
CA SER A 136 12.48 -7.16 -9.65
C SER A 136 13.97 -7.51 -9.70
N GLN A 137 14.84 -6.49 -9.71
CA GLN A 137 16.27 -6.65 -9.92
C GLN A 137 17.10 -6.43 -8.64
N THR A 138 16.53 -5.76 -7.64
CA THR A 138 17.28 -5.32 -6.46
C THR A 138 16.92 -6.08 -5.18
N LEU A 139 16.01 -7.06 -5.26
CA LEU A 139 15.66 -7.91 -4.14
C LEU A 139 16.69 -9.02 -3.91
N THR A 140 17.03 -9.26 -2.65
CA THR A 140 17.69 -10.50 -2.25
C THR A 140 16.74 -11.69 -2.42
N ASN A 141 17.30 -12.89 -2.52
CA ASN A 141 16.49 -14.12 -2.58
C ASN A 141 15.54 -14.26 -1.36
N TYR A 142 16.00 -13.85 -0.17
CA TYR A 142 15.18 -13.85 1.04
C TYR A 142 13.99 -12.91 0.92
N GLU A 143 14.21 -11.65 0.55
CA GLU A 143 13.16 -10.63 0.38
C GLU A 143 12.14 -11.06 -0.66
N TYR A 144 12.60 -11.56 -1.81
CA TYR A 144 11.73 -12.07 -2.87
C TYR A 144 10.78 -13.17 -2.36
N HIS A 145 11.33 -14.20 -1.72
CA HIS A 145 10.51 -15.33 -1.25
C HIS A 145 9.63 -14.97 -0.07
N ASN A 146 10.08 -14.08 0.81
CA ASN A 146 9.31 -13.59 1.94
C ASN A 146 8.07 -12.82 1.45
N LEU A 147 8.25 -11.80 0.63
CA LEU A 147 7.15 -10.99 0.09
C LEU A 147 6.19 -11.81 -0.77
N ARG A 148 6.72 -12.79 -1.53
CA ARG A 148 5.90 -13.77 -2.26
C ARG A 148 4.99 -14.57 -1.32
N SER A 149 5.53 -15.09 -0.24
CA SER A 149 4.77 -15.89 0.74
C SER A 149 3.71 -15.05 1.44
N ILE A 150 4.04 -13.80 1.77
CA ILE A 150 3.12 -12.83 2.36
C ILE A 150 1.98 -12.50 1.39
N SER A 151 2.30 -12.27 0.11
CA SER A 151 1.27 -12.02 -0.92
C SER A 151 0.26 -13.17 -0.98
N ILE A 152 0.72 -14.41 -1.02
CA ILE A 152 -0.14 -15.60 -1.02
C ILE A 152 -0.99 -15.66 0.26
N LYS A 153 -0.38 -15.40 1.42
CA LYS A 153 -1.08 -15.38 2.71
C LYS A 153 -2.21 -14.34 2.73
N ILE A 154 -1.94 -13.13 2.27
CA ILE A 154 -2.93 -12.04 2.21
C ILE A 154 -4.10 -12.42 1.30
N ILE A 155 -3.82 -12.89 0.08
CA ILE A 155 -4.86 -13.22 -0.90
C ILE A 155 -5.75 -14.38 -0.43
N LYS A 156 -5.17 -15.39 0.23
CA LYS A 156 -5.93 -16.48 0.85
C LYS A 156 -6.79 -15.97 1.99
N SER A 157 -6.27 -15.11 2.85
CA SER A 157 -7.01 -14.52 3.99
C SER A 157 -8.17 -13.62 3.56
N LEU A 158 -8.02 -12.88 2.45
CA LEU A 158 -9.09 -12.10 1.84
C LEU A 158 -10.14 -12.97 1.14
N GLY A 159 -9.82 -14.22 0.83
CA GLY A 159 -10.71 -15.10 0.06
C GLY A 159 -10.87 -14.67 -1.40
N ILE A 160 -9.90 -13.96 -1.97
CA ILE A 160 -9.93 -13.52 -3.37
C ILE A 160 -9.80 -14.72 -4.29
N ILE A 161 -10.63 -14.76 -5.33
CA ILE A 161 -10.57 -15.73 -6.43
C ILE A 161 -10.39 -14.94 -7.73
N GLY A 162 -9.43 -15.35 -8.54
CA GLY A 162 -9.00 -14.66 -9.75
C GLY A 162 -7.69 -13.93 -9.54
N GLU A 163 -7.43 -12.96 -10.38
CA GLU A 163 -6.21 -12.17 -10.36
C GLU A 163 -6.34 -10.99 -9.39
N CYS A 164 -5.23 -10.64 -8.78
CA CYS A 164 -5.10 -9.51 -7.87
C CYS A 164 -3.63 -9.08 -7.75
N ASN A 165 -3.45 -7.84 -7.33
CA ASN A 165 -2.15 -7.22 -7.12
C ASN A 165 -1.95 -6.91 -5.64
N VAL A 166 -0.77 -7.19 -5.11
CA VAL A 166 -0.35 -6.82 -3.74
C VAL A 166 0.83 -5.87 -3.83
N GLN A 167 0.70 -4.70 -3.22
CA GLN A 167 1.75 -3.67 -3.20
C GLN A 167 2.45 -3.62 -1.83
N PHE A 168 3.77 -3.51 -1.90
CA PHE A 168 4.66 -3.42 -0.75
C PHE A 168 5.57 -2.21 -0.84
N ALA A 169 5.89 -1.66 0.32
CA ALA A 169 7.07 -0.82 0.50
C ALA A 169 8.13 -1.63 1.26
N LEU A 170 9.37 -1.60 0.77
CA LEU A 170 10.52 -2.26 1.38
C LEU A 170 11.58 -1.21 1.72
N ASP A 171 12.04 -1.19 2.97
CA ASP A 171 13.10 -0.31 3.41
C ASP A 171 14.43 -0.66 2.70
N PRO A 172 15.03 0.27 1.95
CA PRO A 172 16.28 -0.01 1.22
C PRO A 172 17.49 -0.29 2.11
N LYS A 173 17.38 -0.02 3.43
CA LYS A 173 18.47 -0.19 4.40
C LYS A 173 18.30 -1.40 5.30
N SER A 174 17.15 -2.05 5.24
CA SER A 174 16.83 -3.23 6.05
C SER A 174 15.84 -4.13 5.31
N SER A 175 15.49 -5.28 5.86
CA SER A 175 14.43 -6.14 5.31
C SER A 175 13.05 -5.80 5.87
N ASN A 176 12.87 -4.63 6.48
CA ASN A 176 11.57 -4.18 6.96
C ASN A 176 10.67 -3.82 5.77
N TYR A 177 9.43 -4.27 5.82
CA TYR A 177 8.44 -3.96 4.79
C TYR A 177 7.14 -3.46 5.38
N ARG A 178 6.29 -2.92 4.53
CA ARG A 178 4.90 -2.57 4.83
C ARG A 178 4.02 -3.03 3.68
N VAL A 179 2.86 -3.59 4.01
CA VAL A 179 1.81 -3.83 3.03
C VAL A 179 1.09 -2.52 2.80
N ILE A 180 0.95 -2.11 1.55
CA ILE A 180 0.37 -0.82 1.17
C ILE A 180 -1.10 -1.00 0.79
N GLU A 181 -1.37 -1.84 -0.20
CA GLU A 181 -2.73 -2.10 -0.67
C GLU A 181 -2.82 -3.42 -1.43
N VAL A 182 -4.04 -3.86 -1.62
CA VAL A 182 -4.39 -4.96 -2.54
C VAL A 182 -5.43 -4.45 -3.51
N ASN A 183 -5.18 -4.64 -4.80
CA ASN A 183 -6.16 -4.39 -5.83
C ASN A 183 -6.83 -5.72 -6.19
N ALA A 184 -8.06 -5.94 -5.69
CA ALA A 184 -8.84 -7.18 -5.90
C ALA A 184 -9.50 -7.23 -7.29
N ARG A 185 -8.79 -6.79 -8.31
CA ARG A 185 -9.25 -6.63 -9.69
C ARG A 185 -8.06 -6.53 -10.64
N LEU A 186 -8.31 -6.73 -11.93
CA LEU A 186 -7.35 -6.37 -12.96
C LEU A 186 -6.96 -4.89 -12.86
N SER A 187 -5.68 -4.62 -12.95
CA SER A 187 -5.10 -3.29 -12.82
C SER A 187 -4.15 -2.98 -13.99
N ARG A 188 -3.52 -1.81 -13.97
CA ARG A 188 -2.47 -1.47 -14.94
C ARG A 188 -1.27 -2.41 -14.80
N SER A 189 -0.94 -2.83 -13.59
CA SER A 189 0.15 -3.78 -13.32
C SER A 189 -0.14 -5.16 -13.93
N SER A 190 -1.40 -5.60 -13.98
CA SER A 190 -1.78 -6.86 -14.65
C SER A 190 -1.50 -6.83 -16.15
N ALA A 191 -1.69 -5.67 -16.81
CA ALA A 191 -1.32 -5.49 -18.21
C ALA A 191 0.20 -5.52 -18.41
N LEU A 192 0.97 -4.90 -17.51
CA LEU A 192 2.43 -4.95 -17.51
C LEU A 192 2.93 -6.38 -17.27
N ALA A 193 2.36 -7.09 -16.29
CA ALA A 193 2.68 -8.47 -16.00
C ALA A 193 2.38 -9.40 -17.18
N SER A 194 1.24 -9.21 -17.85
CA SER A 194 0.90 -9.95 -19.07
C SER A 194 1.94 -9.74 -20.17
N LYS A 195 2.39 -8.51 -20.35
CA LYS A 195 3.44 -8.18 -21.34
C LYS A 195 4.79 -8.76 -20.96
N ALA A 196 5.19 -8.67 -19.70
CA ALA A 196 6.47 -9.13 -19.20
C ALA A 196 6.60 -10.66 -19.24
N THR A 197 5.53 -11.38 -18.91
CA THR A 197 5.52 -12.85 -18.85
C THR A 197 5.12 -13.52 -20.16
N GLY A 198 4.49 -12.77 -21.08
CA GLY A 198 3.86 -13.32 -22.26
C GLY A 198 2.54 -14.06 -21.98
N TYR A 199 2.03 -14.01 -20.76
CA TYR A 199 0.80 -14.66 -20.32
C TYR A 199 -0.38 -13.67 -20.36
N PRO A 200 -1.46 -13.98 -21.10
CA PRO A 200 -2.62 -13.08 -21.20
C PRO A 200 -3.52 -13.20 -19.95
N ILE A 201 -3.07 -12.65 -18.82
CA ILE A 201 -3.68 -12.80 -17.49
C ILE A 201 -5.19 -12.46 -17.51
N ALA A 202 -5.59 -11.46 -18.28
CA ALA A 202 -6.99 -11.04 -18.37
C ALA A 202 -7.93 -12.07 -19.03
N TYR A 203 -7.39 -13.11 -19.70
CA TYR A 203 -8.18 -14.18 -20.34
C TYR A 203 -8.27 -15.46 -19.50
N ILE A 204 -7.55 -15.53 -18.41
CA ILE A 204 -7.51 -16.67 -17.49
C ILE A 204 -8.45 -16.42 -16.31
#